data_fca50b0c432461e7eebd66566f3b5ba6
#
_entry.id   fca50b0c432461e7eebd66566f3b5ba6
#
_cell.length_a   1.000
_cell.length_b   1.000
_cell.length_c   1.000
_cell.angle_alpha   90.00
_cell.angle_beta   90.00
_cell.angle_gamma   90.00
#
_symmetry.space_group_name_H-M   'P 1'
#
loop_
_entity.id
_entity.type
_entity.pdbx_description
1 polymer ?
#
loop_
_entity_poly.entity_id
_entity_poly.type
_entity_poly.pdbx_seq_one_letter_code
_entity_poly.pdbx_strand_id
1 'polypeptide(L)'
;MIWFSISCIPPKSTHQASQRILKRKDGSQFIGQFATSKGKRAQSDLMSLLRPHTPPKPLEGALAVTIIWNYPWRKSEPKKNRVHGSLPCDTRPDCDNLAKGFLDCMGRL
;
A
#
# COMPACT_ATOMS: atom_id res chain seq x y z
N MET A 1 -9.96 -19.95 7.82
CA MET A 1 -9.55 -18.54 7.91
C MET A 1 -8.04 -18.43 7.74
N ILE A 2 -7.58 -17.53 6.90
CA ILE A 2 -6.15 -17.24 6.77
C ILE A 2 -5.84 -16.00 7.58
N TRP A 3 -4.88 -16.11 8.48
CA TRP A 3 -4.42 -15.00 9.31
C TRP A 3 -2.90 -14.95 9.33
N PHE A 4 -2.31 -13.76 9.15
CA PHE A 4 -0.88 -13.56 9.25
C PHE A 4 -0.56 -12.13 9.67
N SER A 5 0.66 -11.92 10.15
CA SER A 5 1.18 -10.59 10.44
C SER A 5 2.54 -10.41 9.77
N ILE A 6 2.84 -9.16 9.42
CA ILE A 6 4.11 -8.77 8.82
C ILE A 6 4.76 -7.74 9.73
N SER A 7 5.97 -8.03 10.19
CA SER A 7 6.74 -7.12 11.06
C SER A 7 7.53 -6.14 10.18
N CYS A 8 6.90 -5.03 9.85
CA CYS A 8 7.54 -3.95 9.09
C CYS A 8 6.83 -2.63 9.38
N ILE A 9 7.49 -1.52 9.00
CA ILE A 9 6.82 -0.22 8.98
C ILE A 9 5.93 -0.18 7.74
N PRO A 10 4.63 0.15 7.86
CA PRO A 10 3.75 0.25 6.70
C PRO A 10 4.27 1.23 5.65
N PRO A 11 3.93 1.04 4.37
CA PRO A 11 4.41 1.91 3.30
C PRO A 11 4.01 3.38 3.52
N LYS A 12 4.93 4.29 3.25
CA LYS A 12 4.69 5.74 3.28
C LYS A 12 4.23 6.28 1.93
N SER A 13 4.34 5.49 0.88
CA SER A 13 3.90 5.83 -0.48
C SER A 13 3.14 4.67 -1.09
N THR A 14 2.27 4.99 -2.05
CA THR A 14 1.48 4.01 -2.78
C THR A 14 1.92 3.96 -4.24
N HIS A 15 1.49 2.93 -4.96
CA HIS A 15 1.85 2.72 -6.37
C HIS A 15 0.98 3.51 -7.35
N GLN A 16 0.42 4.64 -6.93
CA GLN A 16 -0.39 5.48 -7.81
C GLN A 16 0.42 5.99 -9.00
N ALA A 17 -0.18 5.92 -10.18
CA ALA A 17 0.43 6.42 -11.39
C ALA A 17 0.41 7.96 -11.44
N SER A 18 1.51 8.53 -11.92
CA SER A 18 1.56 9.96 -12.27
C SER A 18 1.05 10.16 -13.69
N GLN A 19 0.31 11.24 -13.90
CA GLN A 19 -0.15 11.63 -15.23
C GLN A 19 0.80 12.66 -15.84
N ARG A 20 1.10 12.49 -17.14
CA ARG A 20 1.93 13.42 -17.91
C ARG A 20 1.27 13.69 -19.26
N ILE A 21 1.41 14.91 -19.75
CA ILE A 21 1.04 15.27 -21.11
C ILE A 21 2.19 14.90 -22.02
N LEU A 22 1.93 14.02 -22.99
CA LEU A 22 2.89 13.58 -23.99
C LEU A 22 2.49 14.06 -25.37
N LYS A 23 3.48 14.32 -26.23
CA LYS A 23 3.28 14.67 -27.64
C LYS A 23 3.54 13.44 -28.52
N ARG A 24 2.62 13.22 -29.48
CA ARG A 24 2.83 12.25 -30.54
C ARG A 24 3.68 12.87 -31.66
N LYS A 25 4.20 12.03 -32.56
CA LYS A 25 4.98 12.47 -33.72
C LYS A 25 4.21 13.42 -34.65
N ASP A 26 2.89 13.31 -34.71
CA ASP A 26 2.00 14.16 -35.50
C ASP A 26 1.70 15.51 -34.83
N GLY A 27 2.22 15.78 -33.64
CA GLY A 27 1.99 17.01 -32.86
C GLY A 27 0.80 16.96 -31.93
N SER A 28 -0.05 15.91 -31.98
CA SER A 28 -1.16 15.75 -31.04
C SER A 28 -0.64 15.44 -29.62
N GLN A 29 -1.42 15.83 -28.61
CA GLN A 29 -1.08 15.59 -27.21
C GLN A 29 -2.04 14.55 -26.60
N PHE A 30 -1.53 13.77 -25.68
CA PHE A 30 -2.33 12.81 -24.91
C PHE A 30 -1.84 12.72 -23.47
N ILE A 31 -2.71 12.27 -22.58
CA ILE A 31 -2.38 12.06 -21.16
C ILE A 31 -1.90 10.62 -21.00
N GLY A 32 -0.63 10.43 -20.61
CA GLY A 32 -0.08 9.13 -20.26
C GLY A 32 -0.01 8.96 -18.75
N GLN A 33 -0.20 7.73 -18.27
CA GLN A 33 -0.04 7.37 -16.87
C GLN A 33 1.28 6.61 -16.68
N PHE A 34 2.08 7.05 -15.71
CA PHE A 34 3.37 6.46 -15.41
C PHE A 34 3.47 6.14 -13.92
N ALA A 35 3.92 4.94 -13.60
CA ALA A 35 4.23 4.60 -12.22
C ALA A 35 5.51 5.33 -11.79
N THR A 36 5.47 5.95 -10.60
CA THR A 36 6.66 6.58 -10.03
C THR A 36 7.64 5.51 -9.54
N SER A 37 8.96 5.85 -9.49
CA SER A 37 9.97 4.93 -8.96
C SER A 37 9.71 4.57 -7.50
N LYS A 38 9.25 5.52 -6.68
CA LYS A 38 8.85 5.26 -5.29
C LYS A 38 7.66 4.30 -5.20
N GLY A 39 6.67 4.48 -6.06
CA GLY A 39 5.49 3.61 -6.11
C GLY A 39 5.84 2.19 -6.53
N LYS A 40 6.68 2.02 -7.54
CA LYS A 40 7.18 0.70 -7.98
C LYS A 40 7.96 0.00 -6.87
N ARG A 41 8.81 0.74 -6.16
CA ARG A 41 9.61 0.19 -5.05
C ARG A 41 8.72 -0.25 -3.89
N ALA A 42 7.75 0.57 -3.50
CA ALA A 42 6.80 0.24 -2.45
C ALA A 42 6.02 -1.04 -2.80
N GLN A 43 5.58 -1.17 -4.04
CA GLN A 43 4.89 -2.37 -4.51
C GLN A 43 5.79 -3.60 -4.48
N SER A 44 7.03 -3.47 -4.95
CA SER A 44 8.01 -4.57 -4.94
C SER A 44 8.32 -5.04 -3.53
N ASP A 45 8.53 -4.12 -2.60
CA ASP A 45 8.80 -4.42 -1.20
C ASP A 45 7.61 -5.15 -0.55
N LEU A 46 6.41 -4.67 -0.80
CA LEU A 46 5.19 -5.28 -0.27
C LEU A 46 4.96 -6.69 -0.84
N MET A 47 5.21 -6.88 -2.14
CA MET A 47 5.15 -8.20 -2.78
C MET A 47 6.10 -9.19 -2.11
N SER A 48 7.34 -8.77 -1.83
CA SER A 48 8.34 -9.59 -1.16
C SER A 48 7.91 -10.00 0.26
N LEU A 49 7.26 -9.08 0.99
CA LEU A 49 6.75 -9.35 2.33
C LEU A 49 5.53 -10.27 2.34
N LEU A 50 4.69 -10.19 1.31
CA LEU A 50 3.49 -11.01 1.19
C LEU A 50 3.76 -12.43 0.68
N ARG A 51 4.79 -12.62 -0.13
CA ARG A 51 5.08 -13.88 -0.80
C ARG A 51 5.14 -15.10 0.14
N PRO A 52 5.78 -15.04 1.32
CA PRO A 52 5.79 -16.17 2.25
C PRO A 52 4.41 -16.58 2.78
N HIS A 53 3.43 -15.69 2.69
CA HIS A 53 2.07 -15.90 3.19
C HIS A 53 1.08 -16.30 2.11
N THR A 54 1.55 -16.49 0.88
CA THR A 54 0.71 -16.88 -0.26
C THR A 54 0.14 -18.28 -0.04
N PRO A 55 -1.19 -18.47 -0.13
CA PRO A 55 -1.79 -19.79 0.00
C PRO A 55 -1.41 -20.70 -1.18
N PRO A 56 -1.41 -22.04 -1.00
CA PRO A 56 -1.02 -22.97 -2.07
C PRO A 56 -1.96 -22.96 -3.28
N LYS A 57 -3.21 -22.55 -3.07
CA LYS A 57 -4.21 -22.38 -4.13
C LYS A 57 -4.85 -21.01 -4.03
N PRO A 58 -5.19 -20.36 -5.17
CA PRO A 58 -5.94 -19.12 -5.13
C PRO A 58 -7.26 -19.27 -4.39
N LEU A 59 -7.61 -18.26 -3.59
CA LEU A 59 -8.90 -18.21 -2.91
C LEU A 59 -9.96 -17.78 -3.91
N GLU A 60 -11.09 -18.46 -3.92
CA GLU A 60 -12.19 -18.22 -4.84
C GLU A 60 -13.45 -17.81 -4.08
N GLY A 61 -14.36 -17.13 -4.78
CA GLY A 61 -15.64 -16.69 -4.25
C GLY A 61 -15.55 -15.36 -3.50
N ALA A 62 -16.60 -15.07 -2.73
CA ALA A 62 -16.67 -13.84 -1.95
C ALA A 62 -15.74 -13.92 -0.74
N LEU A 63 -14.89 -12.92 -0.56
CA LEU A 63 -13.92 -12.85 0.53
C LEU A 63 -14.18 -11.63 1.41
N ALA A 64 -14.08 -11.80 2.71
CA ALA A 64 -14.01 -10.70 3.66
C ALA A 64 -12.56 -10.51 4.08
N VAL A 65 -12.04 -9.28 3.94
CA VAL A 65 -10.65 -8.96 4.26
C VAL A 65 -10.61 -7.88 5.34
N THR A 66 -9.82 -8.12 6.37
CA THR A 66 -9.54 -7.13 7.41
C THR A 66 -8.05 -6.86 7.45
N ILE A 67 -7.67 -5.59 7.32
CA ILE A 67 -6.27 -5.16 7.30
C ILE A 67 -6.08 -4.14 8.41
N ILE A 68 -5.07 -4.36 9.25
CA ILE A 68 -4.70 -3.44 10.32
C ILE A 68 -3.30 -2.92 10.04
N TRP A 69 -3.19 -1.59 9.90
CA TRP A 69 -1.93 -0.90 9.68
C TRP A 69 -1.47 -0.25 10.97
N ASN A 70 -0.34 -0.70 11.51
CA ASN A 70 0.24 -0.13 12.72
C ASN A 70 1.47 0.70 12.37
N TYR A 71 1.37 2.01 12.57
CA TYR A 71 2.47 2.93 12.37
C TYR A 71 3.17 3.23 13.70
N PRO A 72 4.50 3.43 13.70
CA PRO A 72 5.22 3.83 14.90
C PRO A 72 4.80 5.24 15.34
N TRP A 73 4.95 5.52 16.63
CA TRP A 73 4.72 6.86 17.15
C TRP A 73 5.66 7.87 16.52
N ARG A 74 5.13 9.07 16.26
CA ARG A 74 5.95 10.19 15.83
C ARG A 74 6.90 10.58 16.98
N LYS A 75 8.10 11.08 16.64
CA LYS A 75 9.05 11.57 17.65
C LYS A 75 8.48 12.72 18.50
N SER A 76 7.64 13.54 17.89
CA SER A 76 6.99 14.69 18.53
C SER A 76 5.73 14.33 19.30
N GLU A 77 5.32 13.07 19.35
CA GLU A 77 4.08 12.66 20.00
C GLU A 77 4.17 12.85 21.51
N PRO A 78 3.19 13.53 22.16
CA PRO A 78 3.18 13.68 23.61
C PRO A 78 3.15 12.34 24.35
N LYS A 79 3.85 12.26 25.48
CA LYS A 79 3.88 11.03 26.30
C LYS A 79 2.49 10.56 26.73
N LYS A 80 1.56 11.49 27.03
CA LYS A 80 0.18 11.15 27.41
C LYS A 80 -0.53 10.32 26.33
N ASN A 81 -0.27 10.59 25.05
CA ASN A 81 -0.88 9.85 23.93
C ASN A 81 -0.30 8.45 23.83
N ARG A 82 1.01 8.29 24.09
CA ARG A 82 1.66 6.98 24.09
C ARG A 82 1.15 6.06 25.20
N VAL A 83 0.75 6.62 26.33
CA VAL A 83 0.18 5.86 27.45
C VAL A 83 -1.15 5.23 27.09
N HIS A 84 -1.94 5.81 26.18
CA HIS A 84 -3.16 5.22 25.66
C HIS A 84 -2.92 3.96 24.83
N GLY A 85 -1.69 3.70 24.39
CA GLY A 85 -1.32 2.52 23.63
C GLY A 85 -1.48 2.67 22.12
N SER A 86 -2.58 3.21 21.63
CA SER A 86 -2.79 3.44 20.21
C SER A 86 -3.73 4.61 19.95
N LEU A 87 -3.52 5.29 18.83
CA LEU A 87 -4.39 6.35 18.32
C LEU A 87 -4.69 6.13 16.85
N PRO A 88 -5.87 6.57 16.36
CA PRO A 88 -6.16 6.55 14.92
C PRO A 88 -5.10 7.33 14.15
N CYS A 89 -4.62 6.77 13.04
CA CYS A 89 -3.64 7.43 12.17
C CYS A 89 -4.36 8.38 11.21
N ASP A 90 -3.98 9.65 11.24
CA ASP A 90 -4.56 10.70 10.41
C ASP A 90 -3.58 11.23 9.35
N THR A 91 -2.41 10.60 9.22
CA THR A 91 -1.38 10.99 8.26
C THR A 91 -1.53 10.25 6.93
N ARG A 92 -0.96 10.82 5.86
CA ARG A 92 -0.87 10.14 4.56
C ARG A 92 0.14 8.99 4.61
N PRO A 93 -0.03 7.94 3.79
CA PRO A 93 -1.09 7.77 2.79
C PRO A 93 -2.45 7.41 3.39
N ASP A 94 -3.52 7.67 2.64
CA ASP A 94 -4.88 7.36 3.07
C ASP A 94 -5.09 5.84 3.17
N CYS A 95 -5.98 5.43 4.06
CA CYS A 95 -6.26 4.01 4.33
C CYS A 95 -6.76 3.26 3.08
N ASP A 96 -7.61 3.89 2.27
CA ASP A 96 -8.10 3.29 1.04
C ASP A 96 -7.00 3.07 0.00
N ASN A 97 -6.06 3.99 -0.14
CA ASN A 97 -4.90 3.83 -1.02
C ASN A 97 -3.97 2.72 -0.56
N LEU A 98 -3.74 2.59 0.74
CA LEU A 98 -2.97 1.48 1.31
C LEU A 98 -3.64 0.14 1.05
N ALA A 99 -4.94 0.04 1.31
CA ALA A 99 -5.71 -1.18 1.10
C ALA A 99 -5.71 -1.58 -0.38
N LYS A 100 -5.87 -0.62 -1.28
CA LYS A 100 -5.85 -0.84 -2.72
C LYS A 100 -4.52 -1.41 -3.20
N GLY A 101 -3.41 -0.81 -2.77
CA GLY A 101 -2.08 -1.31 -3.10
C GLY A 101 -1.83 -2.71 -2.56
N PHE A 102 -2.26 -2.97 -1.35
CA PHE A 102 -2.13 -4.28 -0.70
C PHE A 102 -2.93 -5.36 -1.46
N LEU A 103 -4.18 -5.08 -1.79
CA LEU A 103 -5.04 -6.02 -2.52
C LEU A 103 -4.53 -6.28 -3.94
N ASP A 104 -4.00 -5.26 -4.62
CA ASP A 104 -3.38 -5.42 -5.94
C ASP A 104 -2.16 -6.36 -5.86
N CYS A 105 -1.32 -6.23 -4.83
CA CYS A 105 -0.19 -7.12 -4.60
C CYS A 105 -0.65 -8.55 -4.32
N MET A 106 -1.68 -8.74 -3.53
CA MET A 106 -2.24 -10.06 -3.25
C MET A 106 -2.77 -10.73 -4.52
N GLY A 107 -3.41 -9.97 -5.40
CA GLY A 107 -3.93 -10.48 -6.66
C GLY A 107 -2.87 -10.92 -7.68
N ARG A 108 -1.61 -10.50 -7.49
CA ARG A 108 -0.48 -10.86 -8.37
C ARG A 108 0.30 -12.09 -7.89
N LEU A 109 0.03 -12.56 -6.70
CA LEU A 109 0.71 -13.74 -6.12
C LEU A 109 -0.05 -15.10 -6.38
#